data_7ff0acd4e4f3ea6d78d4cd1cc0164e32
#
_entry.id   7ff0acd4e4f3ea6d78d4cd1cc0164e32
#
_cell.length_a   1.000
_cell.length_b   1.000
_cell.length_c   1.000
_cell.angle_alpha   90.00
_cell.angle_beta   90.00
_cell.angle_gamma   90.00
#
_symmetry.space_group_name_H-M   'P 1'
#
loop_
_entity.id
_entity.type
_entity.pdbx_description
1 polymer ?
#
loop_
_entity_poly.entity_id
_entity_poly.type
_entity_poly.pdbx_seq_one_letter_code
_entity_poly.pdbx_strand_id
1 'polypeptide(L)'
;INKVKGELPLEVQDLEDEIEGLKTRIDNINNEIEEFNSLTKQRKREVDQAKIQISHYKEQQNNVRNNREYDSITKEIEYQELEIELAEKRLKEYTAAIKTKKALIEETSALVEERTIDYKAKKEELDSIEAETAQQVADLTAQAEKAKQPIDERLLVAYNRIRSNVHNGLAVVTVTRDACGGCFNRIPPQRQVDIRQGKKLIVCEYCGRILVSE
;
A
#
# COMPACT_ATOMS: atom_id res chain seq x y z
N ILE A 1 -5.93 -8.48 26.71
CA ILE A 1 -4.66 -8.40 25.97
C ILE A 1 -4.90 -7.76 24.60
N ASN A 2 -5.78 -8.30 23.74
CA ASN A 2 -6.08 -7.69 22.43
C ASN A 2 -6.53 -6.23 22.51
N LYS A 3 -7.19 -5.81 23.62
CA LYS A 3 -7.53 -4.41 23.86
C LYS A 3 -6.32 -3.54 24.27
N VAL A 4 -5.28 -4.14 24.82
CA VAL A 4 -4.05 -3.41 25.22
C VAL A 4 -3.23 -3.07 23.97
N LYS A 5 -3.21 -3.95 22.97
CA LYS A 5 -2.57 -3.66 21.68
C LYS A 5 -3.31 -2.56 20.89
N GLY A 6 -4.62 -2.37 21.17
CA GLY A 6 -5.44 -1.35 20.51
C GLY A 6 -5.45 -1.45 18.99
N GLU A 7 -5.26 -0.32 18.34
CA GLU A 7 -5.17 -0.20 16.87
C GLU A 7 -3.71 -0.24 16.38
N LEU A 8 -2.73 -0.29 17.30
CA LEU A 8 -1.30 -0.24 16.99
C LEU A 8 -0.83 -1.25 15.93
N PRO A 9 -1.28 -2.53 15.91
CA PRO A 9 -0.92 -3.48 14.86
C PRO A 9 -1.40 -3.06 13.47
N LEU A 10 -2.57 -2.42 13.38
CA LEU A 10 -3.11 -1.89 12.11
C LEU A 10 -2.31 -0.67 11.66
N GLU A 11 -1.97 0.23 12.59
CA GLU A 11 -1.15 1.41 12.29
C GLU A 11 0.26 1.04 11.81
N VAL A 12 0.85 -0.02 12.37
CA VAL A 12 2.15 -0.55 11.92
C VAL A 12 2.03 -1.12 10.52
N GLN A 13 0.97 -1.86 10.22
CA GLN A 13 0.72 -2.42 8.89
C GLN A 13 0.46 -1.32 7.86
N ASP A 14 -0.36 -0.32 8.19
CA ASP A 14 -0.66 0.81 7.31
C ASP A 14 0.62 1.59 6.94
N LEU A 15 1.51 1.81 7.92
CA LEU A 15 2.80 2.46 7.67
C LEU A 15 3.73 1.62 6.78
N GLU A 16 3.73 0.29 6.95
CA GLU A 16 4.52 -0.63 6.12
C GLU A 16 4.04 -0.58 4.67
N ASP A 17 2.73 -0.64 4.45
CA ASP A 17 2.10 -0.56 3.12
C ASP A 17 2.34 0.82 2.48
N GLU A 18 2.28 1.91 3.26
CA GLU A 18 2.58 3.27 2.78
C GLU A 18 4.05 3.38 2.32
N ILE A 19 5.00 2.87 3.12
CA ILE A 19 6.43 2.86 2.78
C ILE A 19 6.69 2.05 1.51
N GLU A 20 6.07 0.88 1.36
CA GLU A 20 6.20 0.05 0.15
C GLU A 20 5.64 0.76 -1.09
N GLY A 21 4.47 1.39 -0.96
CA GLY A 21 3.87 2.20 -2.01
C GLY A 21 4.76 3.37 -2.45
N LEU A 22 5.36 4.09 -1.50
CA LEU A 22 6.28 5.19 -1.79
C LEU A 22 7.56 4.71 -2.48
N LYS A 23 8.14 3.57 -2.06
CA LYS A 23 9.31 2.96 -2.71
C LYS A 23 8.99 2.56 -4.15
N THR A 24 7.85 1.91 -4.37
CA THR A 24 7.38 1.55 -5.72
C THR A 24 7.23 2.79 -6.61
N ARG A 25 6.75 3.90 -6.05
CA ARG A 25 6.66 5.18 -6.76
C ARG A 25 8.02 5.71 -7.16
N ILE A 26 9.02 5.64 -6.27
CA ILE A 26 10.41 6.03 -6.58
C ILE A 26 10.97 5.18 -7.71
N ASP A 27 10.77 3.87 -7.69
CA ASP A 27 11.24 2.95 -8.71
C ASP A 27 10.61 3.26 -10.08
N ASN A 28 9.32 3.55 -10.12
CA ASN A 28 8.64 3.96 -11.35
C ASN A 28 9.22 5.27 -11.91
N ILE A 29 9.47 6.27 -11.05
CA ILE A 29 10.08 7.54 -11.47
C ILE A 29 11.50 7.32 -12.00
N ASN A 30 12.28 6.42 -11.37
CA ASN A 30 13.61 6.06 -11.84
C ASN A 30 13.58 5.42 -13.24
N ASN A 31 12.66 4.50 -13.49
CA ASN A 31 12.46 3.88 -14.80
C ASN A 31 12.13 4.94 -15.86
N GLU A 32 11.25 5.90 -15.56
CA GLU A 32 10.93 7.00 -16.46
C GLU A 32 12.15 7.90 -16.73
N ILE A 33 13.01 8.14 -15.73
CA ILE A 33 14.26 8.89 -15.91
C ILE A 33 15.21 8.12 -16.83
N GLU A 34 15.30 6.80 -16.72
CA GLU A 34 16.11 5.96 -17.61
C GLU A 34 15.61 6.02 -19.06
N GLU A 35 14.30 5.99 -19.26
CA GLU A 35 13.71 6.19 -20.60
C GLU A 35 14.07 7.55 -21.19
N PHE A 36 13.93 8.65 -20.43
CA PHE A 36 14.32 9.98 -20.89
C PHE A 36 15.81 10.09 -21.15
N ASN A 37 16.67 9.44 -20.37
CA ASN A 37 18.11 9.39 -20.62
C ASN A 37 18.42 8.63 -21.93
N SER A 38 17.72 7.54 -22.21
CA SER A 38 17.85 6.78 -23.45
C SER A 38 17.45 7.63 -24.65
N LEU A 39 16.28 8.28 -24.59
CA LEU A 39 15.80 9.20 -25.61
C LEU A 39 16.77 10.38 -25.83
N THR A 40 17.32 10.91 -24.75
CA THR A 40 18.33 11.98 -24.83
C THR A 40 19.59 11.53 -25.58
N LYS A 41 20.08 10.32 -25.29
CA LYS A 41 21.22 9.75 -26.03
C LYS A 41 20.93 9.53 -27.50
N GLN A 42 19.72 9.04 -27.82
CA GLN A 42 19.29 8.85 -29.20
C GLN A 42 19.23 10.19 -29.94
N ARG A 43 18.55 11.21 -29.40
CA ARG A 43 18.46 12.53 -30.03
C ARG A 43 19.80 13.21 -30.23
N LYS A 44 20.75 13.05 -29.30
CA LYS A 44 22.12 13.55 -29.49
C LYS A 44 22.81 12.90 -30.69
N ARG A 45 22.67 11.58 -30.85
CA ARG A 45 23.22 10.87 -32.03
C ARG A 45 22.60 11.35 -33.33
N GLU A 46 21.29 11.59 -33.35
CA GLU A 46 20.58 12.13 -34.52
C GLU A 46 21.11 13.53 -34.90
N VAL A 47 21.30 14.39 -33.90
CA VAL A 47 21.92 15.73 -34.12
C VAL A 47 23.34 15.60 -34.68
N ASP A 48 24.16 14.70 -34.14
CA ASP A 48 25.54 14.51 -34.65
C ASP A 48 25.54 13.97 -36.07
N GLN A 49 24.64 13.03 -36.42
CA GLN A 49 24.48 12.50 -37.76
C GLN A 49 24.00 13.59 -38.75
N ALA A 50 23.02 14.40 -38.35
CA ALA A 50 22.53 15.50 -39.19
C ALA A 50 23.63 16.55 -39.44
N LYS A 51 24.47 16.85 -38.46
CA LYS A 51 25.64 17.75 -38.64
C LYS A 51 26.65 17.22 -39.66
N ILE A 52 26.92 15.90 -39.61
CA ILE A 52 27.80 15.24 -40.60
C ILE A 52 27.19 15.34 -41.97
N GLN A 53 25.88 15.08 -42.12
CA GLN A 53 25.18 15.18 -43.41
C GLN A 53 25.19 16.61 -43.95
N ILE A 54 24.97 17.61 -43.11
CA ILE A 54 25.07 19.03 -43.50
C ILE A 54 26.47 19.34 -44.05
N SER A 55 27.52 18.86 -43.37
CA SER A 55 28.91 19.06 -43.83
C SER A 55 29.11 18.45 -45.23
N HIS A 56 28.63 17.22 -45.44
CA HIS A 56 28.72 16.55 -46.72
C HIS A 56 27.90 17.26 -47.79
N TYR A 57 26.71 17.72 -47.53
CA TYR A 57 25.90 18.49 -48.46
C TYR A 57 26.54 19.84 -48.80
N LYS A 58 27.17 20.54 -47.86
CA LYS A 58 27.90 21.76 -48.11
C LYS A 58 29.12 21.55 -49.00
N GLU A 59 29.84 20.42 -48.86
CA GLU A 59 30.95 20.05 -49.78
C GLU A 59 30.42 19.75 -51.19
N GLN A 60 29.31 19.03 -51.29
CA GLN A 60 28.65 18.77 -52.62
C GLN A 60 28.18 20.07 -53.25
N GLN A 61 27.55 20.96 -52.49
CA GLN A 61 27.06 22.26 -52.97
C GLN A 61 28.15 23.10 -53.62
N ASN A 62 29.37 23.07 -53.07
CA ASN A 62 30.50 23.76 -53.60
C ASN A 62 31.01 23.22 -54.97
N ASN A 63 30.69 21.97 -55.30
CA ASN A 63 31.14 21.29 -56.51
C ASN A 63 30.07 21.25 -57.62
N VAL A 64 28.84 21.65 -57.32
CA VAL A 64 27.72 21.61 -58.27
C VAL A 64 27.77 22.81 -59.22
N ARG A 65 27.51 22.53 -60.50
CA ARG A 65 27.49 23.57 -61.57
C ARG A 65 26.08 23.85 -62.09
N ASN A 66 25.09 23.11 -61.65
CA ASN A 66 23.70 23.19 -62.11
C ASN A 66 22.83 23.83 -61.01
N ASN A 67 22.12 24.90 -61.33
CA ASN A 67 21.25 25.62 -60.38
C ASN A 67 20.17 24.74 -59.76
N ARG A 68 19.61 23.80 -60.50
CA ARG A 68 18.56 22.91 -60.05
C ARG A 68 19.06 21.94 -58.96
N GLU A 69 20.28 21.42 -59.11
CA GLU A 69 20.94 20.58 -58.12
C GLU A 69 21.35 21.39 -56.90
N TYR A 70 21.84 22.60 -57.10
CA TYR A 70 22.18 23.53 -56.01
C TYR A 70 20.95 23.82 -55.12
N ASP A 71 19.77 24.14 -55.72
CA ASP A 71 18.53 24.37 -55.02
C ASP A 71 18.04 23.13 -54.28
N SER A 72 18.23 21.94 -54.82
CA SER A 72 17.88 20.68 -54.16
C SER A 72 18.73 20.45 -52.93
N ILE A 73 20.05 20.61 -53.04
CA ILE A 73 20.99 20.44 -51.90
C ILE A 73 20.72 21.51 -50.82
N THR A 74 20.39 22.72 -51.24
CA THR A 74 20.04 23.78 -50.29
C THR A 74 18.82 23.39 -49.45
N LYS A 75 17.78 22.81 -50.06
CA LYS A 75 16.60 22.33 -49.34
C LYS A 75 16.91 21.16 -48.39
N GLU A 76 17.84 20.26 -48.78
CA GLU A 76 18.28 19.18 -47.89
C GLU A 76 19.03 19.73 -46.66
N ILE A 77 19.88 20.73 -46.85
CA ILE A 77 20.56 21.41 -45.73
C ILE A 77 19.54 22.08 -44.81
N GLU A 78 18.60 22.84 -45.36
CA GLU A 78 17.52 23.48 -44.59
C GLU A 78 16.70 22.44 -43.81
N TYR A 79 16.36 21.31 -44.43
CA TYR A 79 15.64 20.23 -43.78
C TYR A 79 16.43 19.67 -42.57
N GLN A 80 17.72 19.37 -42.78
CA GLN A 80 18.59 18.87 -41.69
C GLN A 80 18.79 19.90 -40.55
N GLU A 81 18.85 21.18 -40.90
CA GLU A 81 18.93 22.25 -39.88
C GLU A 81 17.65 22.34 -39.05
N LEU A 82 16.48 22.19 -39.65
CA LEU A 82 15.19 22.13 -38.95
C LEU A 82 15.07 20.88 -38.03
N GLU A 83 15.56 19.74 -38.51
CA GLU A 83 15.61 18.51 -37.72
C GLU A 83 16.51 18.68 -36.46
N ILE A 84 17.65 19.35 -36.62
CA ILE A 84 18.54 19.67 -35.48
C ILE A 84 17.80 20.58 -34.50
N GLU A 85 17.15 21.63 -34.95
CA GLU A 85 16.43 22.57 -34.10
C GLU A 85 15.31 21.84 -33.30
N LEU A 86 14.56 20.98 -33.98
CA LEU A 86 13.54 20.15 -33.33
C LEU A 86 14.12 19.21 -32.30
N ALA A 87 15.23 18.53 -32.62
CA ALA A 87 15.92 17.63 -31.71
C ALA A 87 16.47 18.37 -30.48
N GLU A 88 17.08 19.55 -30.67
CA GLU A 88 17.59 20.40 -29.58
C GLU A 88 16.45 20.88 -28.66
N LYS A 89 15.29 21.23 -29.21
CA LYS A 89 14.12 21.59 -28.40
C LYS A 89 13.68 20.41 -27.53
N ARG A 90 13.57 19.21 -28.11
CA ARG A 90 13.23 18.00 -27.36
C ARG A 90 14.26 17.64 -26.30
N LEU A 91 15.56 17.84 -26.58
CA LEU A 91 16.62 17.65 -25.59
C LEU A 91 16.46 18.57 -24.37
N LYS A 92 16.07 19.82 -24.61
CA LYS A 92 15.77 20.77 -23.51
C LYS A 92 14.56 20.30 -22.69
N GLU A 93 13.50 19.84 -23.36
CA GLU A 93 12.29 19.29 -22.71
C GLU A 93 12.61 18.06 -21.85
N TYR A 94 13.36 17.09 -22.38
CA TYR A 94 13.78 15.90 -21.63
C TYR A 94 14.68 16.24 -20.43
N THR A 95 15.60 17.18 -20.60
CA THR A 95 16.49 17.63 -19.52
C THR A 95 15.68 18.30 -18.40
N ALA A 96 14.72 19.12 -18.74
CA ALA A 96 13.80 19.74 -17.77
C ALA A 96 12.95 18.69 -17.04
N ALA A 97 12.39 17.72 -17.79
CA ALA A 97 11.61 16.63 -17.21
C ALA A 97 12.44 15.77 -16.24
N ILE A 98 13.68 15.43 -16.60
CA ILE A 98 14.58 14.69 -15.70
C ILE A 98 14.86 15.49 -14.42
N LYS A 99 15.06 16.80 -14.53
CA LYS A 99 15.31 17.64 -13.36
C LYS A 99 14.11 17.68 -12.41
N THR A 100 12.90 17.84 -12.93
CA THR A 100 11.67 17.83 -12.11
C THR A 100 11.44 16.46 -11.46
N LYS A 101 11.68 15.36 -12.20
CA LYS A 101 11.55 14.00 -11.66
C LYS A 101 12.57 13.70 -10.57
N LYS A 102 13.82 14.18 -10.69
CA LYS A 102 14.81 14.05 -9.62
C LYS A 102 14.42 14.80 -8.35
N ALA A 103 13.89 16.02 -8.47
CA ALA A 103 13.39 16.76 -7.32
C ALA A 103 12.21 16.01 -6.64
N LEU A 104 11.33 15.38 -7.42
CA LEU A 104 10.24 14.56 -6.88
C LEU A 104 10.75 13.30 -6.14
N ILE A 105 11.84 12.68 -6.63
CA ILE A 105 12.48 11.57 -5.91
C ILE A 105 13.04 12.06 -4.57
N GLU A 106 13.72 13.20 -4.53
CA GLU A 106 14.26 13.77 -3.28
C GLU A 106 13.15 14.02 -2.25
N GLU A 107 12.04 14.63 -2.67
CA GLU A 107 10.87 14.87 -1.82
C GLU A 107 10.25 13.55 -1.33
N THR A 108 10.03 12.58 -2.25
CA THR A 108 9.45 11.28 -1.89
C THR A 108 10.38 10.48 -0.98
N SER A 109 11.70 10.56 -1.19
CA SER A 109 12.69 9.88 -0.33
C SER A 109 12.71 10.45 1.08
N ALA A 110 12.60 11.77 1.24
CA ALA A 110 12.48 12.40 2.56
C ALA A 110 11.22 11.92 3.29
N LEU A 111 10.09 11.76 2.57
CA LEU A 111 8.86 11.23 3.15
C LEU A 111 9.03 9.76 3.57
N VAL A 112 9.71 8.93 2.76
CA VAL A 112 10.02 7.53 3.13
C VAL A 112 10.87 7.47 4.40
N GLU A 113 11.84 8.35 4.57
CA GLU A 113 12.66 8.41 5.79
C GLU A 113 11.81 8.77 7.01
N GLU A 114 10.94 9.79 6.91
CA GLU A 114 10.02 10.19 7.97
C GLU A 114 9.10 9.02 8.38
N ARG A 115 8.42 8.39 7.42
CA ARG A 115 7.53 7.25 7.68
C ARG A 115 8.28 6.03 8.26
N THR A 116 9.53 5.84 7.86
CA THR A 116 10.36 4.76 8.38
C THR A 116 10.71 4.97 9.87
N ILE A 117 10.90 6.22 10.30
CA ILE A 117 11.13 6.55 11.71
C ILE A 117 9.87 6.26 12.53
N ASP A 118 8.70 6.71 12.05
CA ASP A 118 7.41 6.47 12.71
C ASP A 118 7.10 4.96 12.80
N TYR A 119 7.33 4.22 11.69
CA TYR A 119 7.16 2.77 11.65
C TYR A 119 8.03 2.07 12.70
N LYS A 120 9.30 2.44 12.81
CA LYS A 120 10.22 1.83 13.79
C LYS A 120 9.76 2.10 15.22
N ALA A 121 9.37 3.33 15.54
CA ALA A 121 8.91 3.69 16.87
C ALA A 121 7.66 2.92 17.27
N LYS A 122 6.65 2.83 16.37
CA LYS A 122 5.42 2.08 16.62
C LYS A 122 5.65 0.58 16.71
N LYS A 123 6.56 0.05 15.90
CA LYS A 123 6.92 -1.36 15.96
C LYS A 123 7.63 -1.74 17.25
N GLU A 124 8.56 -0.92 17.73
CA GLU A 124 9.23 -1.13 19.02
C GLU A 124 8.22 -1.08 20.18
N GLU A 125 7.25 -0.18 20.13
CA GLU A 125 6.16 -0.13 21.12
C GLU A 125 5.31 -1.40 21.08
N LEU A 126 4.93 -1.87 19.89
CA LEU A 126 4.17 -3.11 19.70
C LEU A 126 4.95 -4.32 20.22
N ASP A 127 6.23 -4.44 19.86
CA ASP A 127 7.10 -5.53 20.28
C ASP A 127 7.26 -5.56 21.82
N SER A 128 7.36 -4.39 22.47
CA SER A 128 7.42 -4.27 23.92
C SER A 128 6.12 -4.77 24.59
N ILE A 129 4.96 -4.35 24.07
CA ILE A 129 3.65 -4.82 24.57
C ILE A 129 3.51 -6.34 24.36
N GLU A 130 3.96 -6.85 23.23
CA GLU A 130 3.92 -8.29 22.94
C GLU A 130 4.82 -9.09 23.90
N ALA A 131 6.02 -8.62 24.15
CA ALA A 131 6.95 -9.26 25.08
C ALA A 131 6.38 -9.29 26.52
N GLU A 132 5.83 -8.17 27.00
CA GLU A 132 5.23 -8.08 28.33
C GLU A 132 4.00 -8.98 28.50
N THR A 133 3.22 -9.14 27.43
CA THR A 133 1.98 -9.92 27.48
C THR A 133 2.14 -11.39 27.05
N ALA A 134 3.28 -11.77 26.50
CA ALA A 134 3.52 -13.11 25.94
C ALA A 134 3.24 -14.24 26.95
N GLN A 135 3.75 -14.10 28.18
CA GLN A 135 3.54 -15.11 29.23
C GLN A 135 2.06 -15.23 29.61
N GLN A 136 1.36 -14.10 29.76
CA GLN A 136 -0.07 -14.09 30.09
C GLN A 136 -0.91 -14.71 28.96
N VAL A 137 -0.55 -14.47 27.69
CA VAL A 137 -1.21 -15.06 26.52
C VAL A 137 -1.02 -16.58 26.53
N ALA A 138 0.21 -17.06 26.79
CA ALA A 138 0.51 -18.48 26.84
C ALA A 138 -0.31 -19.19 27.95
N ASP A 139 -0.36 -18.61 29.16
CA ASP A 139 -1.10 -19.18 30.27
C ASP A 139 -2.62 -19.21 30.03
N LEU A 140 -3.18 -18.11 29.49
CA LEU A 140 -4.60 -18.03 29.16
C LEU A 140 -4.97 -18.96 28.01
N THR A 141 -4.08 -19.12 27.04
CA THR A 141 -4.30 -20.05 25.91
C THR A 141 -4.32 -21.50 26.41
N ALA A 142 -3.37 -21.86 27.29
CA ALA A 142 -3.34 -23.19 27.89
C ALA A 142 -4.60 -23.47 28.72
N GLN A 143 -5.08 -22.49 29.49
CA GLN A 143 -6.35 -22.62 30.24
C GLN A 143 -7.55 -22.75 29.29
N ALA A 144 -7.60 -21.96 28.21
CA ALA A 144 -8.66 -22.04 27.23
C ALA A 144 -8.70 -23.41 26.50
N GLU A 145 -7.54 -23.97 26.16
CA GLU A 145 -7.47 -25.31 25.53
C GLU A 145 -7.95 -26.40 26.49
N LYS A 146 -7.57 -26.35 27.76
CA LYS A 146 -8.10 -27.27 28.78
C LYS A 146 -9.63 -27.13 28.93
N ALA A 147 -10.15 -25.92 28.92
CA ALA A 147 -11.58 -25.65 29.05
C ALA A 147 -12.39 -26.11 27.81
N LYS A 148 -11.77 -26.19 26.63
CA LYS A 148 -12.41 -26.67 25.40
C LYS A 148 -12.59 -28.19 25.35
N GLN A 149 -11.73 -28.95 26.03
CA GLN A 149 -11.72 -30.42 25.94
C GLN A 149 -13.07 -31.09 26.28
N PRO A 150 -13.83 -30.65 27.30
CA PRO A 150 -15.13 -31.28 27.63
C PRO A 150 -16.29 -30.79 26.75
N ILE A 151 -16.07 -29.86 25.80
CA ILE A 151 -17.12 -29.24 25.00
C ILE A 151 -17.26 -29.94 23.66
N ASP A 152 -18.52 -30.21 23.24
CA ASP A 152 -18.84 -30.78 21.93
C ASP A 152 -18.29 -29.91 20.79
N GLU A 153 -17.68 -30.54 19.78
CA GLU A 153 -17.03 -29.88 18.65
C GLU A 153 -17.96 -28.91 17.91
N ARG A 154 -19.24 -29.28 17.76
CA ARG A 154 -20.24 -28.41 17.08
C ARG A 154 -20.48 -27.12 17.86
N LEU A 155 -20.46 -27.20 19.19
CA LEU A 155 -20.58 -26.03 20.05
C LEU A 155 -19.34 -25.15 20.00
N LEU A 156 -18.16 -25.75 19.91
CA LEU A 156 -16.90 -25.01 19.73
C LEU A 156 -16.84 -24.25 18.41
N VAL A 157 -17.31 -24.87 17.32
CA VAL A 157 -17.41 -24.20 16.01
C VAL A 157 -18.34 -23.00 16.09
N ALA A 158 -19.54 -23.19 16.70
CA ALA A 158 -20.50 -22.09 16.88
C ALA A 158 -19.93 -20.96 17.77
N TYR A 159 -19.28 -21.33 18.88
CA TYR A 159 -18.61 -20.38 19.77
C TYR A 159 -17.53 -19.57 19.06
N ASN A 160 -16.63 -20.21 18.30
CA ASN A 160 -15.56 -19.55 17.60
C ASN A 160 -16.11 -18.61 16.51
N ARG A 161 -17.15 -19.02 15.78
CA ARG A 161 -17.82 -18.16 14.81
C ARG A 161 -18.41 -16.91 15.43
N ILE A 162 -19.08 -17.05 16.60
CA ILE A 162 -19.65 -15.89 17.30
C ILE A 162 -18.52 -15.00 17.79
N ARG A 163 -17.48 -15.58 18.38
CA ARG A 163 -16.34 -14.84 18.92
C ARG A 163 -15.61 -14.01 17.87
N SER A 164 -15.42 -14.54 16.68
CA SER A 164 -14.75 -13.82 15.59
C SER A 164 -15.60 -12.68 15.00
N ASN A 165 -16.94 -12.81 15.06
CA ASN A 165 -17.85 -11.84 14.46
C ASN A 165 -18.26 -10.71 15.41
N VAL A 166 -17.93 -10.80 16.71
CA VAL A 166 -18.27 -9.75 17.69
C VAL A 166 -17.07 -8.89 18.00
N HIS A 167 -17.23 -7.58 17.91
CA HIS A 167 -16.17 -6.60 18.08
C HIS A 167 -15.40 -6.74 19.42
N ASN A 168 -16.06 -7.12 20.52
CA ASN A 168 -15.42 -7.30 21.82
C ASN A 168 -14.96 -8.74 22.11
N GLY A 169 -15.07 -9.66 21.16
CA GLY A 169 -14.66 -11.06 21.30
C GLY A 169 -15.43 -11.88 22.36
N LEU A 170 -16.53 -11.34 22.92
CA LEU A 170 -17.35 -12.00 23.94
C LEU A 170 -18.48 -12.78 23.27
N ALA A 171 -18.29 -14.08 23.06
CA ALA A 171 -19.29 -14.97 22.50
C ALA A 171 -20.36 -15.41 23.54
N VAL A 172 -20.01 -15.43 24.82
CA VAL A 172 -20.90 -15.78 25.94
C VAL A 172 -21.09 -14.55 26.80
N VAL A 173 -22.33 -14.24 27.16
CA VAL A 173 -22.68 -13.07 27.97
C VAL A 173 -23.77 -13.42 28.98
N THR A 174 -23.74 -12.77 30.15
CA THR A 174 -24.77 -12.89 31.14
C THR A 174 -26.01 -12.04 30.81
N VAL A 175 -27.15 -12.42 31.36
CA VAL A 175 -28.39 -11.62 31.31
C VAL A 175 -28.44 -10.74 32.55
N THR A 176 -28.33 -9.44 32.35
CA THR A 176 -28.36 -8.44 33.43
C THR A 176 -29.53 -7.49 33.23
N ARG A 177 -30.34 -7.25 34.28
CA ARG A 177 -31.50 -6.33 34.23
C ARG A 177 -32.41 -6.59 33.03
N ASP A 178 -32.79 -7.87 32.81
CA ASP A 178 -33.66 -8.33 31.72
C ASP A 178 -33.11 -8.06 30.28
N ALA A 179 -31.83 -7.76 30.13
CA ALA A 179 -31.19 -7.45 28.88
C ALA A 179 -29.98 -8.35 28.60
N CYS A 180 -29.65 -8.52 27.33
CA CYS A 180 -28.44 -9.21 26.90
C CYS A 180 -27.20 -8.38 27.26
N GLY A 181 -26.26 -8.95 28.01
CA GLY A 181 -25.00 -8.27 28.40
C GLY A 181 -24.05 -7.91 27.22
N GLY A 182 -24.43 -8.25 25.99
CA GLY A 182 -23.61 -7.95 24.80
C GLY A 182 -24.21 -6.91 23.85
N CYS A 183 -25.52 -6.92 23.59
CA CYS A 183 -26.19 -5.96 22.72
C CYS A 183 -27.22 -5.09 23.44
N PHE A 184 -27.43 -5.34 24.73
CA PHE A 184 -28.33 -4.62 25.62
C PHE A 184 -29.83 -4.65 25.21
N ASN A 185 -30.18 -5.47 24.24
CA ASN A 185 -31.59 -5.68 23.89
C ASN A 185 -32.31 -6.48 24.97
N ARG A 186 -33.58 -6.11 25.20
CA ARG A 186 -34.40 -6.73 26.21
C ARG A 186 -34.73 -8.18 25.82
N ILE A 187 -34.65 -9.09 26.82
CA ILE A 187 -34.96 -10.52 26.66
C ILE A 187 -36.32 -10.80 27.24
N PRO A 188 -37.21 -11.48 26.48
CA PRO A 188 -38.54 -11.83 26.97
C PRO A 188 -38.50 -12.65 28.28
N PRO A 189 -39.42 -12.44 29.23
CA PRO A 189 -39.38 -13.13 30.53
C PRO A 189 -39.37 -14.65 30.45
N GLN A 190 -40.06 -15.22 29.48
CA GLN A 190 -40.09 -16.68 29.24
C GLN A 190 -38.68 -17.19 28.90
N ARG A 191 -37.95 -16.48 28.07
CA ARG A 191 -36.56 -16.82 27.70
C ARG A 191 -35.59 -16.72 28.89
N GLN A 192 -35.84 -15.75 29.78
CA GLN A 192 -35.01 -15.61 30.98
C GLN A 192 -35.19 -16.82 31.92
N VAL A 193 -36.44 -17.35 32.04
CA VAL A 193 -36.68 -18.57 32.80
C VAL A 193 -35.95 -19.75 32.19
N ASP A 194 -35.95 -19.91 30.88
CA ASP A 194 -35.25 -20.97 30.17
C ASP A 194 -33.75 -20.88 30.38
N ILE A 195 -33.18 -19.64 30.35
CA ILE A 195 -31.75 -19.38 30.58
C ILE A 195 -31.38 -19.78 32.02
N ARG A 196 -32.19 -19.42 33.01
CA ARG A 196 -31.95 -19.79 34.42
C ARG A 196 -31.98 -21.28 34.65
N GLN A 197 -32.82 -22.01 33.90
CA GLN A 197 -32.93 -23.48 34.00
C GLN A 197 -31.66 -24.18 33.46
N GLY A 198 -30.92 -23.58 32.56
CA GLY A 198 -29.64 -24.11 32.04
C GLY A 198 -29.77 -25.42 31.24
N LYS A 199 -30.97 -25.87 30.92
CA LYS A 199 -31.22 -27.15 30.24
C LYS A 199 -30.88 -27.13 28.75
N LYS A 200 -30.82 -25.97 28.15
CA LYS A 200 -30.57 -25.77 26.71
C LYS A 200 -29.63 -24.58 26.51
N LEU A 201 -28.82 -24.65 25.47
CA LEU A 201 -27.99 -23.51 25.03
C LEU A 201 -28.96 -22.51 24.34
N ILE A 202 -29.01 -21.28 24.86
CA ILE A 202 -29.89 -20.22 24.36
C ILE A 202 -29.03 -19.11 23.78
N VAL A 203 -29.35 -18.67 22.58
CA VAL A 203 -28.68 -17.57 21.89
C VAL A 203 -29.59 -16.33 21.84
N CYS A 204 -28.94 -15.16 21.91
CA CYS A 204 -29.63 -13.90 21.73
C CYS A 204 -30.13 -13.75 20.28
N GLU A 205 -31.44 -13.51 20.10
CA GLU A 205 -32.07 -13.37 18.78
C GLU A 205 -31.55 -12.14 17.99
N TYR A 206 -30.99 -11.15 18.69
CA TYR A 206 -30.53 -9.90 18.08
C TYR A 206 -29.03 -9.95 17.67
N CYS A 207 -28.16 -10.52 18.52
CA CYS A 207 -26.71 -10.51 18.28
C CYS A 207 -26.07 -11.89 18.19
N GLY A 208 -26.84 -12.97 18.34
CA GLY A 208 -26.40 -14.35 18.22
C GLY A 208 -25.50 -14.85 19.36
N ARG A 209 -25.16 -14.03 20.37
CA ARG A 209 -24.34 -14.44 21.51
C ARG A 209 -25.04 -15.47 22.39
N ILE A 210 -24.26 -16.33 23.00
CA ILE A 210 -24.74 -17.33 23.93
C ILE A 210 -25.10 -16.65 25.25
N LEU A 211 -26.31 -16.91 25.76
CA LEU A 211 -26.82 -16.34 26.98
C LEU A 211 -26.68 -17.32 28.15
N VAL A 212 -26.14 -16.84 29.26
CA VAL A 212 -26.02 -17.58 30.50
C VAL A 212 -26.63 -16.79 31.68
N SER A 213 -27.11 -17.50 32.68
CA SER A 213 -27.51 -16.87 33.95
C SER A 213 -26.28 -16.39 34.71
N GLU A 214 -26.46 -15.38 35.54
CA GLU A 214 -25.46 -15.02 36.55
C GLU A 214 -25.28 -16.17 37.53
#